data_9aa6e607516e926083ffaef21b9eadc3
#
_entry.id   9aa6e607516e926083ffaef21b9eadc3
#
_cell.length_a   1.000
_cell.length_b   1.000
_cell.length_c   1.000
_cell.angle_alpha   90.00
_cell.angle_beta   90.00
_cell.angle_gamma   90.00
#
_symmetry.space_group_name_H-M   'P 1'
#
loop_
_entity.id
_entity.type
_entity.pdbx_description
1 polymer ?
#
loop_
_entity_poly.entity_id
_entity_poly.type
_entity_poly.pdbx_seq_one_letter_code
_entity_poly.pdbx_strand_id
1 'polypeptide(L)'
;LNDKFGIVEGLMTTVHSVTPTQKLLDGASLKDWRGGRAATGNIIPSSTGAAKAVGKVIPELNGKLTGMSMRVPTLDVSVVDLTVKLAKPATYEDICKAMKDASEGELKGVLGYTDEDVVSSDFLGDSRTSIFDKKAGIALTDTFVKVVSWYDNECGYSNKMVELIRHMSAVDHK
;
A
#
# COMPACT_ATOMS: atom_id res chain seq x y z
N LEU A 1 7.96 6.47 6.63
CA LEU A 1 7.45 7.84 6.72
C LEU A 1 7.28 8.26 8.18
N ASN A 2 6.58 7.47 8.98
CA ASN A 2 6.37 7.77 10.40
C ASN A 2 7.67 7.97 11.18
N ASP A 3 8.64 7.10 11.01
CA ASP A 3 9.92 7.14 11.75
C ASP A 3 10.75 8.41 11.50
N LYS A 4 10.68 8.93 10.28
CA LYS A 4 11.44 10.14 9.90
C LYS A 4 10.69 11.43 10.19
N PHE A 5 9.41 11.48 9.84
CA PHE A 5 8.63 12.73 9.83
C PHE A 5 7.49 12.74 10.85
N GLY A 6 7.12 11.60 11.42
CA GLY A 6 5.94 11.42 12.25
C GLY A 6 4.63 11.60 11.47
N ILE A 7 3.63 10.79 11.77
CA ILE A 7 2.29 10.93 11.20
C ILE A 7 1.34 11.40 12.30
N VAL A 8 0.67 12.52 12.06
CA VAL A 8 -0.37 13.05 12.94
C VAL A 8 -1.68 12.33 12.67
N GLU A 9 -2.09 12.30 11.41
CA GLU A 9 -3.31 11.68 10.91
C GLU A 9 -3.22 11.42 9.41
N GLY A 10 -4.02 10.50 8.88
CA GLY A 10 -4.02 10.23 7.45
C GLY A 10 -5.18 9.36 7.00
N LEU A 11 -5.45 9.47 5.70
CA LEU A 11 -6.44 8.67 4.99
C LEU A 11 -5.76 7.91 3.86
N MET A 12 -6.06 6.61 3.78
CA MET A 12 -5.53 5.73 2.74
C MET A 12 -6.64 5.30 1.79
N THR A 13 -6.38 5.39 0.51
CA THR A 13 -7.18 4.70 -0.49
C THR A 13 -6.30 3.71 -1.22
N THR A 14 -6.70 2.44 -1.29
CA THR A 14 -6.06 1.52 -2.21
C THR A 14 -6.92 1.34 -3.45
N VAL A 15 -6.34 1.58 -4.63
CA VAL A 15 -6.92 1.18 -5.91
C VAL A 15 -6.42 -0.23 -6.17
N HIS A 16 -7.31 -1.20 -6.03
CA HIS A 16 -6.95 -2.60 -5.88
C HIS A 16 -7.47 -3.45 -7.04
N SER A 17 -6.64 -4.34 -7.53
CA SER A 17 -7.02 -5.35 -8.52
C SER A 17 -8.16 -6.25 -8.00
N VAL A 18 -8.81 -6.97 -8.91
CA VAL A 18 -9.85 -7.94 -8.57
C VAL A 18 -9.27 -9.07 -7.71
N THR A 19 -10.13 -9.65 -6.87
CA THR A 19 -9.76 -10.80 -6.03
C THR A 19 -10.83 -11.89 -6.14
N PRO A 20 -10.53 -13.16 -5.80
CA PRO A 20 -11.46 -14.29 -5.93
C PRO A 20 -12.79 -14.12 -5.17
N THR A 21 -12.85 -13.21 -4.20
CA THR A 21 -14.08 -12.91 -3.44
C THR A 21 -15.09 -12.07 -4.21
N GLN A 22 -14.68 -11.47 -5.34
CA GLN A 22 -15.54 -10.64 -6.17
C GLN A 22 -16.27 -11.46 -7.24
N LYS A 23 -17.43 -10.97 -7.67
CA LYS A 23 -18.21 -11.58 -8.75
C LYS A 23 -17.65 -11.14 -10.10
N LEU A 24 -17.50 -12.07 -11.05
CA LEU A 24 -17.13 -11.75 -12.44
C LEU A 24 -18.30 -11.08 -13.18
N LEU A 25 -19.51 -11.56 -12.92
CA LEU A 25 -20.77 -11.01 -13.44
C LEU A 25 -21.65 -10.54 -12.27
N ASP A 26 -22.63 -9.68 -12.55
CA ASP A 26 -23.60 -9.27 -11.54
C ASP A 26 -24.27 -10.49 -10.90
N GLY A 27 -24.30 -10.52 -9.58
CA GLY A 27 -24.90 -11.63 -8.84
C GLY A 27 -25.32 -11.19 -7.44
N ALA A 28 -26.27 -11.89 -6.87
CA ALA A 28 -26.80 -11.59 -5.55
C ALA A 28 -25.69 -11.65 -4.48
N SER A 29 -25.68 -10.65 -3.60
CA SER A 29 -24.83 -10.58 -2.43
C SER A 29 -25.62 -9.98 -1.28
N LEU A 30 -25.97 -10.78 -0.28
CA LEU A 30 -26.82 -10.35 0.83
C LEU A 30 -26.08 -9.46 1.85
N LYS A 31 -24.76 -9.61 1.94
CA LYS A 31 -23.93 -8.88 2.93
C LYS A 31 -23.26 -7.64 2.35
N ASP A 32 -22.94 -7.67 1.08
CA ASP A 32 -22.22 -6.59 0.38
C ASP A 32 -22.79 -6.41 -1.02
N TRP A 33 -23.73 -5.50 -1.16
CA TRP A 33 -24.39 -5.21 -2.44
C TRP A 33 -23.40 -4.77 -3.51
N ARG A 34 -22.40 -3.99 -3.14
CA ARG A 34 -21.37 -3.53 -4.08
C ARG A 34 -20.48 -4.68 -4.55
N GLY A 35 -20.11 -5.59 -3.63
CA GLY A 35 -19.36 -6.80 -3.96
C GLY A 35 -20.14 -7.82 -4.82
N GLY A 36 -21.45 -7.66 -4.96
CA GLY A 36 -22.29 -8.43 -5.89
C GLY A 36 -22.24 -7.94 -7.34
N ARG A 37 -21.66 -6.76 -7.60
CA ARG A 37 -21.56 -6.21 -8.96
C ARG A 37 -20.34 -6.76 -9.70
N ALA A 38 -20.45 -6.81 -11.03
CA ALA A 38 -19.41 -7.35 -11.91
C ALA A 38 -18.08 -6.62 -11.74
N ALA A 39 -17.06 -7.33 -11.31
CA ALA A 39 -15.71 -6.78 -11.10
C ALA A 39 -15.03 -6.37 -12.41
N THR A 40 -15.44 -6.96 -13.53
CA THR A 40 -14.82 -6.76 -14.85
C THR A 40 -15.21 -5.43 -15.52
N GLY A 41 -16.20 -4.71 -15.00
CA GLY A 41 -16.70 -3.49 -15.64
C GLY A 41 -17.05 -2.35 -14.69
N ASN A 42 -16.66 -2.43 -13.42
CA ASN A 42 -17.03 -1.45 -12.41
C ASN A 42 -15.85 -1.00 -11.57
N ILE A 43 -15.91 0.25 -11.07
CA ILE A 43 -15.14 0.70 -9.92
C ILE A 43 -16.00 0.45 -8.69
N ILE A 44 -15.54 -0.40 -7.77
CA ILE A 44 -16.34 -0.86 -6.64
C ILE A 44 -15.71 -0.39 -5.33
N PRO A 45 -16.32 0.62 -4.65
CA PRO A 45 -15.89 1.01 -3.31
C PRO A 45 -16.10 -0.13 -2.32
N SER A 46 -15.08 -0.42 -1.53
CA SER A 46 -15.10 -1.50 -0.53
C SER A 46 -14.38 -1.05 0.74
N SER A 47 -14.71 -1.64 1.86
CA SER A 47 -13.96 -1.44 3.09
C SER A 47 -12.62 -2.17 3.02
N THR A 48 -11.63 -1.65 3.75
CA THR A 48 -10.36 -2.34 3.96
C THR A 48 -9.97 -2.31 5.43
N GLY A 49 -9.45 -3.43 5.91
CA GLY A 49 -8.86 -3.50 7.26
C GLY A 49 -7.39 -3.06 7.31
N ALA A 50 -6.77 -2.81 6.17
CA ALA A 50 -5.32 -2.57 6.07
C ALA A 50 -4.87 -1.36 6.92
N ALA A 51 -5.54 -0.22 6.78
CA ALA A 51 -5.17 0.97 7.55
C ALA A 51 -5.33 0.78 9.08
N LYS A 52 -6.34 0.00 9.51
CA LYS A 52 -6.50 -0.36 10.94
C LYS A 52 -5.43 -1.35 11.40
N ALA A 53 -4.98 -2.24 10.51
CA ALA A 53 -3.95 -3.21 10.84
C ALA A 53 -2.59 -2.55 11.09
N VAL A 54 -2.31 -1.41 10.46
CA VAL A 54 -1.08 -0.63 10.71
C VAL A 54 -0.94 -0.29 12.20
N GLY A 55 -2.02 0.15 12.86
CA GLY A 55 -1.99 0.46 14.30
C GLY A 55 -1.73 -0.74 15.22
N LYS A 56 -1.86 -1.98 14.72
CA LYS A 56 -1.48 -3.19 15.47
C LYS A 56 0.01 -3.47 15.39
N VAL A 57 0.64 -3.10 14.30
CA VAL A 57 2.08 -3.34 14.03
C VAL A 57 2.90 -2.14 14.49
N ILE A 58 2.36 -0.93 14.33
CA ILE A 58 2.96 0.34 14.73
C ILE A 58 2.00 1.01 15.73
N PRO A 59 2.08 0.69 17.04
CA PRO A 59 1.09 1.12 18.03
C PRO A 59 0.87 2.62 18.12
N GLU A 60 1.89 3.42 17.87
CA GLU A 60 1.80 4.89 17.85
C GLU A 60 0.93 5.45 16.72
N LEU A 61 0.61 4.65 15.71
CA LEU A 61 -0.32 5.00 14.63
C LEU A 61 -1.77 4.54 14.90
N ASN A 62 -2.02 3.91 16.05
CA ASN A 62 -3.37 3.48 16.39
C ASN A 62 -4.32 4.67 16.47
N GLY A 63 -5.42 4.61 15.73
CA GLY A 63 -6.42 5.67 15.64
C GLY A 63 -6.04 6.87 14.77
N LYS A 64 -4.82 6.91 14.21
CA LYS A 64 -4.37 8.02 13.34
C LYS A 64 -4.58 7.74 11.86
N LEU A 65 -4.77 6.48 11.46
CA LEU A 65 -4.96 6.07 10.07
C LEU A 65 -6.26 5.30 9.91
N THR A 66 -6.98 5.63 8.85
CA THR A 66 -8.09 4.83 8.33
C THR A 66 -8.11 4.88 6.82
N GLY A 67 -8.94 4.06 6.18
CA GLY A 67 -8.97 4.04 4.73
C GLY A 67 -10.04 3.15 4.13
N MET A 68 -10.08 3.17 2.81
CA MET A 68 -10.99 2.40 1.98
C MET A 68 -10.26 1.80 0.78
N SER A 69 -10.97 0.97 0.05
CA SER A 69 -10.51 0.36 -1.20
C SER A 69 -11.43 0.74 -2.36
N MET A 70 -10.86 0.99 -3.52
CA MET A 70 -11.54 1.04 -4.81
C MET A 70 -11.10 -0.19 -5.61
N ARG A 71 -11.99 -1.16 -5.82
CA ARG A 71 -11.73 -2.29 -6.70
C ARG A 71 -11.90 -1.88 -8.14
N VAL A 72 -10.93 -2.21 -8.99
CA VAL A 72 -10.90 -1.86 -10.42
C VAL A 72 -10.67 -3.12 -11.27
N PRO A 73 -11.04 -3.10 -12.58
CA PRO A 73 -10.93 -4.26 -13.45
C PRO A 73 -9.50 -4.55 -13.92
N THR A 74 -8.53 -4.57 -13.02
CA THR A 74 -7.16 -5.04 -13.26
C THR A 74 -6.97 -6.41 -12.62
N LEU A 75 -6.18 -7.28 -13.24
CA LEU A 75 -6.04 -8.67 -12.79
C LEU A 75 -5.11 -8.77 -11.60
N ASP A 76 -4.05 -7.98 -11.58
CA ASP A 76 -3.04 -7.99 -10.54
C ASP A 76 -2.37 -6.61 -10.45
N VAL A 77 -1.60 -6.40 -9.41
CA VAL A 77 -0.96 -5.15 -8.98
C VAL A 77 -1.97 -4.07 -8.55
N SER A 78 -1.71 -3.53 -7.41
CA SER A 78 -2.52 -2.52 -6.75
C SER A 78 -1.68 -1.31 -6.38
N VAL A 79 -2.32 -0.19 -6.08
CA VAL A 79 -1.66 1.03 -5.66
C VAL A 79 -2.28 1.60 -4.40
N VAL A 80 -1.44 2.07 -3.49
CA VAL A 80 -1.84 2.84 -2.30
C VAL A 80 -1.68 4.32 -2.58
N ASP A 81 -2.74 5.07 -2.35
CA ASP A 81 -2.77 6.52 -2.19
C ASP A 81 -2.88 6.82 -0.70
N LEU A 82 -1.84 7.37 -0.11
CA LEU A 82 -1.80 7.73 1.30
C LEU A 82 -1.64 9.24 1.45
N THR A 83 -2.71 9.90 1.89
CA THR A 83 -2.70 11.33 2.23
C THR A 83 -2.52 11.48 3.74
N VAL A 84 -1.46 12.17 4.15
CA VAL A 84 -1.09 12.31 5.57
C VAL A 84 -0.71 13.73 5.94
N LYS A 85 -0.96 14.05 7.20
CA LYS A 85 -0.41 15.21 7.88
C LYS A 85 0.82 14.78 8.68
N LEU A 86 1.94 15.41 8.40
CA LEU A 86 3.21 15.15 9.06
C LEU A 86 3.35 15.98 10.35
N ALA A 87 4.03 15.42 11.33
CA ALA A 87 4.37 16.12 12.58
C ALA A 87 5.57 17.06 12.38
N LYS A 88 6.52 16.68 11.53
CA LYS A 88 7.69 17.48 11.18
C LYS A 88 7.55 17.97 9.75
N PRO A 89 7.69 19.27 9.49
CA PRO A 89 7.72 19.80 8.12
C PRO A 89 8.84 19.16 7.30
N ALA A 90 8.56 18.83 6.05
CA ALA A 90 9.52 18.31 5.10
C ALA A 90 9.11 18.69 3.67
N THR A 91 10.09 19.00 2.83
CA THR A 91 9.80 19.16 1.41
C THR A 91 9.49 17.81 0.77
N TYR A 92 8.79 17.80 -0.36
CA TYR A 92 8.53 16.53 -1.06
C TYR A 92 9.82 15.83 -1.48
N GLU A 93 10.85 16.59 -1.85
CA GLU A 93 12.18 16.04 -2.18
C GLU A 93 12.87 15.40 -0.97
N ASP A 94 12.71 15.95 0.24
CA ASP A 94 13.23 15.31 1.47
C ASP A 94 12.54 13.96 1.72
N ILE A 95 11.24 13.89 1.47
CA ILE A 95 10.48 12.63 1.57
C ILE A 95 10.98 11.62 0.53
N CYS A 96 11.11 12.04 -0.73
CA CYS A 96 11.62 11.19 -1.81
C CYS A 96 13.02 10.67 -1.50
N LYS A 97 13.89 11.55 -1.01
CA LYS A 97 15.25 11.18 -0.60
C LYS A 97 15.23 10.15 0.53
N ALA A 98 14.43 10.37 1.56
CA ALA A 98 14.33 9.43 2.70
C ALA A 98 13.80 8.06 2.25
N MET A 99 12.84 8.01 1.32
CA MET A 99 12.32 6.75 0.76
C MET A 99 13.36 6.04 -0.09
N LYS A 100 14.12 6.77 -0.91
CA LYS A 100 15.21 6.21 -1.70
C LYS A 100 16.30 5.64 -0.81
N ASP A 101 16.79 6.42 0.15
CA ASP A 101 17.82 5.99 1.09
C ASP A 101 17.39 4.71 1.86
N ALA A 102 16.12 4.64 2.29
CA ALA A 102 15.59 3.45 2.96
C ALA A 102 15.50 2.23 2.01
N SER A 103 15.10 2.43 0.75
CA SER A 103 14.98 1.35 -0.23
C SER A 103 16.32 0.74 -0.64
N GLU A 104 17.38 1.53 -0.62
CA GLU A 104 18.74 1.10 -0.91
C GLU A 104 19.48 0.59 0.35
N GLY A 105 19.00 0.97 1.54
CA GLY A 105 19.58 0.68 2.85
C GLY A 105 18.78 -0.32 3.69
N GLU A 106 18.19 0.16 4.77
CA GLU A 106 17.57 -0.66 5.82
C GLU A 106 16.34 -1.47 5.36
N LEU A 107 15.63 -1.01 4.34
CA LEU A 107 14.44 -1.67 3.77
C LEU A 107 14.72 -2.30 2.41
N LYS A 108 15.97 -2.53 2.05
CA LYS A 108 16.34 -3.18 0.79
C LYS A 108 15.64 -4.53 0.65
N GLY A 109 15.00 -4.74 -0.51
CA GLY A 109 14.22 -5.96 -0.80
C GLY A 109 12.80 -5.95 -0.22
N VAL A 110 12.46 -4.97 0.62
CA VAL A 110 11.11 -4.76 1.17
C VAL A 110 10.45 -3.54 0.54
N LEU A 111 11.15 -2.40 0.58
CA LEU A 111 10.75 -1.15 -0.07
C LEU A 111 11.49 -1.02 -1.40
N GLY A 112 10.74 -0.72 -2.45
CA GLY A 112 11.26 -0.26 -3.72
C GLY A 112 11.09 1.25 -3.89
N TYR A 113 11.75 1.79 -4.88
CA TYR A 113 11.66 3.20 -5.27
C TYR A 113 11.70 3.30 -6.79
N THR A 114 10.85 4.14 -7.35
CA THR A 114 10.89 4.48 -8.78
C THR A 114 10.74 6.00 -8.99
N ASP A 115 11.44 6.49 -10.00
CA ASP A 115 11.31 7.85 -10.53
C ASP A 115 11.00 7.84 -12.05
N GLU A 116 10.53 6.69 -12.54
CA GLU A 116 10.10 6.48 -13.92
C GLU A 116 8.59 6.73 -14.07
N ASP A 117 8.11 6.87 -15.31
CA ASP A 117 6.69 6.99 -15.63
C ASP A 117 6.10 5.58 -15.81
N VAL A 118 5.67 4.98 -14.69
CA VAL A 118 5.24 3.59 -14.59
C VAL A 118 3.74 3.44 -14.43
N VAL A 119 3.25 2.24 -14.75
CA VAL A 119 1.87 1.81 -14.52
C VAL A 119 1.84 0.45 -13.82
N SER A 120 0.68 -0.02 -13.42
CA SER A 120 0.53 -1.26 -12.62
C SER A 120 1.22 -2.48 -13.23
N SER A 121 1.15 -2.67 -14.55
CA SER A 121 1.72 -3.85 -15.21
C SER A 121 3.25 -3.93 -15.16
N ASP A 122 3.94 -2.83 -14.87
CA ASP A 122 5.39 -2.80 -14.72
C ASP A 122 5.86 -3.50 -13.44
N PHE A 123 4.95 -3.75 -12.51
CA PHE A 123 5.24 -4.38 -11.22
C PHE A 123 4.73 -5.81 -11.07
N LEU A 124 4.27 -6.43 -12.17
CA LEU A 124 3.86 -7.84 -12.15
C LEU A 124 5.04 -8.74 -11.75
N GLY A 125 4.84 -9.54 -10.71
CA GLY A 125 5.86 -10.44 -10.17
C GLY A 125 6.88 -9.76 -9.24
N ASP A 126 6.72 -8.48 -8.91
CA ASP A 126 7.61 -7.82 -7.97
C ASP A 126 7.39 -8.34 -6.54
N SER A 127 8.45 -8.89 -5.95
CA SER A 127 8.39 -9.46 -4.60
C SER A 127 8.49 -8.44 -3.47
N ARG A 128 8.85 -7.19 -3.79
CA ARG A 128 8.87 -6.09 -2.80
C ARG A 128 7.46 -5.74 -2.39
N THR A 129 7.25 -5.48 -1.13
CA THR A 129 5.91 -5.27 -0.57
C THR A 129 5.35 -3.86 -0.78
N SER A 130 6.22 -2.90 -1.12
CA SER A 130 5.83 -1.53 -1.42
C SER A 130 6.87 -0.89 -2.31
N ILE A 131 6.48 -0.29 -3.43
CA ILE A 131 7.36 0.44 -4.34
C ILE A 131 6.91 1.90 -4.36
N PHE A 132 7.68 2.76 -3.67
CA PHE A 132 7.39 4.19 -3.62
C PHE A 132 7.54 4.81 -5.01
N ASP A 133 6.51 5.54 -5.43
CA ASP A 133 6.49 6.27 -6.71
C ASP A 133 6.73 7.76 -6.46
N LYS A 134 7.92 8.23 -6.83
CA LYS A 134 8.29 9.63 -6.68
C LYS A 134 7.40 10.58 -7.50
N LYS A 135 7.06 10.18 -8.73
CA LYS A 135 6.37 11.08 -9.66
C LYS A 135 4.85 11.15 -9.39
N ALA A 136 4.27 10.16 -8.79
CA ALA A 136 2.83 10.11 -8.53
C ALA A 136 2.40 10.86 -7.25
N GLY A 137 3.32 11.17 -6.35
CA GLY A 137 3.00 11.87 -5.10
C GLY A 137 2.93 13.39 -5.25
N ILE A 138 2.32 14.05 -4.28
CA ILE A 138 2.07 15.50 -4.28
C ILE A 138 2.22 16.03 -2.85
N ALA A 139 2.87 17.19 -2.67
CA ALA A 139 2.81 17.96 -1.44
C ALA A 139 1.95 19.20 -1.64
N LEU A 140 0.96 19.40 -0.77
CA LEU A 140 0.18 20.64 -0.74
C LEU A 140 0.88 21.68 0.14
N THR A 141 1.44 21.24 1.24
CA THR A 141 2.30 22.03 2.15
C THR A 141 3.41 21.13 2.67
N ASP A 142 4.38 21.70 3.38
CA ASP A 142 5.47 20.92 4.00
C ASP A 142 5.00 19.91 5.06
N THR A 143 3.73 19.97 5.47
CA THR A 143 3.17 19.05 6.45
C THR A 143 1.97 18.27 5.93
N PHE A 144 1.48 18.53 4.73
CA PHE A 144 0.32 17.82 4.17
C PHE A 144 0.65 17.28 2.79
N VAL A 145 0.82 15.97 2.71
CA VAL A 145 1.37 15.29 1.56
C VAL A 145 0.54 14.06 1.17
N LYS A 146 0.54 13.76 -0.11
CA LYS A 146 0.07 12.51 -0.67
C LYS A 146 1.29 11.74 -1.19
N VAL A 147 1.45 10.51 -0.74
CA VAL A 147 2.45 9.58 -1.24
C VAL A 147 1.79 8.39 -1.90
N VAL A 148 2.41 7.87 -2.94
CA VAL A 148 1.88 6.76 -3.74
C VAL A 148 2.87 5.62 -3.70
N SER A 149 2.36 4.39 -3.58
CA SER A 149 3.18 3.19 -3.67
C SER A 149 2.44 2.05 -4.36
N TRP A 150 3.17 1.33 -5.20
CA TRP A 150 2.72 0.13 -5.91
C TRP A 150 3.02 -1.13 -5.12
N TYR A 151 2.25 -2.17 -5.34
CA TYR A 151 2.53 -3.51 -4.82
C TYR A 151 1.81 -4.58 -5.64
N ASP A 152 2.52 -5.68 -5.90
CA ASP A 152 1.89 -6.89 -6.39
C ASP A 152 1.22 -7.58 -5.19
N ASN A 153 -0.12 -7.55 -5.16
CA ASN A 153 -0.92 -8.03 -4.02
C ASN A 153 -0.86 -9.56 -3.84
N GLU A 154 -0.36 -10.29 -4.82
CA GLU A 154 -0.20 -11.75 -4.75
C GLU A 154 1.27 -12.14 -4.52
N CYS A 155 2.19 -11.61 -5.31
CA CYS A 155 3.60 -11.95 -5.25
C CYS A 155 4.26 -11.43 -3.96
N GLY A 156 4.02 -10.18 -3.59
CA GLY A 156 4.61 -9.56 -2.40
C GLY A 156 4.26 -10.31 -1.12
N TYR A 157 2.98 -10.59 -0.88
CA TYR A 157 2.52 -11.33 0.30
C TYR A 157 3.07 -12.75 0.34
N SER A 158 3.01 -13.47 -0.78
CA SER A 158 3.48 -14.87 -0.87
C SER A 158 4.97 -14.99 -0.54
N ASN A 159 5.80 -14.08 -1.06
CA ASN A 159 7.22 -14.04 -0.75
C ASN A 159 7.48 -13.75 0.73
N LYS A 160 6.73 -12.82 1.36
CA LYS A 160 6.89 -12.51 2.79
C LYS A 160 6.46 -13.65 3.70
N MET A 161 5.52 -14.48 3.30
CA MET A 161 5.19 -15.72 4.03
C MET A 161 6.40 -16.68 4.07
N VAL A 162 7.08 -16.87 2.94
CA VAL A 162 8.29 -17.72 2.88
C VAL A 162 9.43 -17.12 3.69
N GLU A 163 9.63 -15.79 3.60
CA GLU A 163 10.65 -15.10 4.39
C GLU A 163 10.37 -15.18 5.90
N LEU A 164 9.11 -15.08 6.32
CA LEU A 164 8.73 -15.25 7.73
C LEU A 164 9.05 -16.66 8.24
N ILE A 165 8.75 -17.69 7.46
CA ILE A 165 9.09 -19.08 7.82
C ILE A 165 10.60 -19.23 7.99
N ARG A 166 11.41 -18.68 7.08
CA ARG A 166 12.87 -18.70 7.19
C ARG A 166 13.37 -17.95 8.43
N HIS A 167 12.76 -16.80 8.72
CA HIS A 167 13.10 -16.02 9.91
C HIS A 167 12.78 -16.80 11.19
N MET A 168 11.60 -17.40 11.31
CA MET A 168 11.19 -18.22 12.45
C MET A 168 12.19 -19.38 12.65
N SER A 169 12.50 -20.13 11.59
CA SER A 169 13.48 -21.21 11.67
C SER A 169 14.85 -20.73 12.14
N ALA A 170 15.32 -19.58 11.66
CA ALA A 170 16.61 -19.03 12.07
C ALA A 170 16.63 -18.56 13.52
N VAL A 171 15.48 -18.20 14.10
CA VAL A 171 15.36 -17.82 15.52
C VAL A 171 15.27 -19.07 16.41
N ASP A 172 14.52 -20.08 16.00
CA ASP A 172 14.29 -21.31 16.76
C ASP A 172 15.56 -22.19 16.85
N HIS A 173 16.52 -22.04 15.94
CA HIS A 173 17.79 -22.79 15.90
C HIS A 173 19.01 -21.98 16.41
N LYS A 174 18.76 -20.87 17.12
CA LYS A 174 19.79 -20.13 17.88
C LYS A 174 19.84 -20.62 19.30
#